data_8ac1f0b1672af7c1f0f763e2a5821d76
#
_entry.id   8ac1f0b1672af7c1f0f763e2a5821d76
#
_cell.length_a   1.000
_cell.length_b   1.000
_cell.length_c   1.000
_cell.angle_alpha   90.00
_cell.angle_beta   90.00
_cell.angle_gamma   90.00
#
_symmetry.space_group_name_H-M   'P 1'
#
loop_
_entity.id
_entity.type
_entity.pdbx_description
1 polymer ?
#
loop_
_entity_poly.entity_id
_entity_poly.type
_entity_poly.pdbx_seq_one_letter_code
_entity_poly.pdbx_strand_id
1 'polypeptide(L)'
;MKKAHLLHNPTAGEKEFSKTELLALIKDSKFDCTYASIREKGWEQFPDETDFLIIAGGDGTVRRVAKALMKRTLLEKQFPIALLPHGTANNIACTLNIDGKVSDIVHSWQDNILRKFDIGKIEGFGKNVFFLEGFGCGIFPRLIKVMEKIDNDSDSVEEKIKTARSVLYDIVLTYEAQTCSIVADGVEHSGKYIMVEVMNTQSIGPNLNLAKTADPDDGEFDIVLIPENNQKKFSEFLLNRINGKDDNFTFTTIKAKNIEITWQGKDVHVDDEKIKTDKPLHVSIEVLPGTLEFLVPKNK
;
A
#
# COMPACT_ATOMS: atom_id res chain seq x y z
N MET A 1 -13.09 10.25 -27.81
CA MET A 1 -12.62 10.67 -26.48
C MET A 1 -12.65 9.43 -25.61
N LYS A 2 -11.55 9.10 -24.88
CA LYS A 2 -11.56 7.95 -23.96
C LYS A 2 -12.54 8.22 -22.82
N LYS A 3 -13.28 7.18 -22.41
CA LYS A 3 -14.25 7.22 -21.33
C LYS A 3 -13.63 6.77 -20.02
N ALA A 4 -13.64 7.61 -19.02
CA ALA A 4 -13.14 7.32 -17.68
C ALA A 4 -14.29 7.19 -16.68
N HIS A 5 -14.07 6.45 -15.59
CA HIS A 5 -14.99 6.41 -14.46
C HIS A 5 -14.24 6.78 -13.18
N LEU A 6 -14.59 7.94 -12.61
CA LEU A 6 -13.95 8.48 -11.42
C LEU A 6 -14.59 7.88 -10.15
N LEU A 7 -13.79 7.15 -9.40
CA LEU A 7 -14.08 6.60 -8.07
C LEU A 7 -13.42 7.49 -7.02
N HIS A 8 -14.21 8.33 -6.36
CA HIS A 8 -13.71 9.36 -5.46
C HIS A 8 -13.98 9.01 -3.99
N ASN A 9 -12.97 9.16 -3.16
CA ASN A 9 -13.10 9.18 -1.70
C ASN A 9 -13.07 10.62 -1.18
N PRO A 10 -14.21 11.27 -0.94
CA PRO A 10 -14.25 12.68 -0.57
C PRO A 10 -13.74 12.96 0.85
N THR A 11 -13.38 11.93 1.62
CA THR A 11 -12.82 12.05 2.98
C THR A 11 -11.35 11.71 3.04
N ALA A 12 -10.69 11.44 1.90
CA ALA A 12 -9.26 11.19 1.85
C ALA A 12 -8.48 12.51 1.85
N GLY A 13 -7.31 12.48 2.51
CA GLY A 13 -6.36 13.60 2.51
C GLY A 13 -6.91 14.92 3.09
N GLU A 14 -6.38 16.02 2.60
CA GLU A 14 -6.71 17.40 3.04
C GLU A 14 -7.96 17.99 2.37
N LYS A 15 -8.76 17.20 1.66
CA LYS A 15 -9.94 17.63 0.87
C LYS A 15 -9.60 18.67 -0.20
N GLU A 16 -8.41 18.56 -0.79
CA GLU A 16 -7.86 19.53 -1.75
C GLU A 16 -8.73 19.74 -3.01
N PHE A 17 -9.51 18.72 -3.41
CA PHE A 17 -10.30 18.78 -4.63
C PHE A 17 -11.74 18.30 -4.41
N SER A 18 -12.67 19.18 -4.73
CA SER A 18 -14.09 18.83 -4.81
C SER A 18 -14.39 17.96 -6.05
N LYS A 19 -15.51 17.28 -6.03
CA LYS A 19 -16.04 16.56 -7.21
C LYS A 19 -16.03 17.43 -8.47
N THR A 20 -16.46 18.69 -8.33
CA THR A 20 -16.59 19.63 -9.46
C THR A 20 -15.23 19.98 -10.07
N GLU A 21 -14.22 20.23 -9.22
CA GLU A 21 -12.86 20.55 -9.67
C GLU A 21 -12.21 19.36 -10.37
N LEU A 22 -12.33 18.16 -9.80
CA LEU A 22 -11.79 16.93 -10.42
C LEU A 22 -12.43 16.67 -11.78
N LEU A 23 -13.77 16.75 -11.89
CA LEU A 23 -14.45 16.53 -13.15
C LEU A 23 -14.12 17.59 -14.21
N ALA A 24 -13.97 18.86 -13.82
CA ALA A 24 -13.54 19.93 -14.72
C ALA A 24 -12.14 19.64 -15.26
N LEU A 25 -11.18 19.32 -14.39
CA LEU A 25 -9.79 19.03 -14.77
C LEU A 25 -9.69 17.83 -15.72
N ILE A 26 -10.44 16.75 -15.44
CA ILE A 26 -10.46 15.55 -16.29
C ILE A 26 -11.05 15.87 -17.67
N LYS A 27 -12.12 16.66 -17.71
CA LYS A 27 -12.76 17.10 -18.95
C LYS A 27 -11.86 18.00 -19.78
N ASP A 28 -11.17 18.95 -19.13
CA ASP A 28 -10.21 19.86 -19.81
C ASP A 28 -9.06 19.07 -20.45
N SER A 29 -8.72 17.92 -19.85
CA SER A 29 -7.75 16.97 -20.38
C SER A 29 -8.33 16.02 -21.45
N LYS A 30 -9.52 16.32 -22.00
CA LYS A 30 -10.21 15.60 -23.10
C LYS A 30 -10.59 14.15 -22.79
N PHE A 31 -10.97 13.86 -21.55
CA PHE A 31 -11.61 12.61 -21.16
C PHE A 31 -13.10 12.84 -20.91
N ASP A 32 -13.94 11.88 -21.34
CA ASP A 32 -15.34 11.83 -20.95
C ASP A 32 -15.43 11.06 -19.64
N CYS A 33 -15.96 11.68 -18.57
CA CYS A 33 -15.83 11.13 -17.22
C CYS A 33 -17.19 11.01 -16.52
N THR A 34 -17.54 9.80 -16.14
CA THR A 34 -18.62 9.51 -15.18
C THR A 34 -18.05 9.50 -13.75
N TYR A 35 -18.91 9.63 -12.74
CA TYR A 35 -18.52 9.79 -11.34
C TYR A 35 -19.28 8.86 -10.42
N ALA A 36 -18.56 8.25 -9.46
CA ALA A 36 -19.14 7.63 -8.28
C ALA A 36 -18.33 7.98 -7.02
N SER A 37 -19.03 8.21 -5.90
CA SER A 37 -18.38 8.28 -4.60
C SER A 37 -18.28 6.88 -4.01
N ILE A 38 -17.09 6.46 -3.58
CA ILE A 38 -16.94 5.15 -2.91
C ILE A 38 -17.67 5.05 -1.57
N ARG A 39 -18.20 6.17 -1.05
CA ARG A 39 -19.05 6.22 0.16
C ARG A 39 -20.51 5.89 -0.12
N GLU A 40 -20.95 5.97 -1.36
CA GLU A 40 -22.33 5.70 -1.77
C GLU A 40 -22.51 4.22 -2.11
N LYS A 41 -23.76 3.73 -2.04
CA LYS A 41 -24.07 2.36 -2.45
C LYS A 41 -24.03 2.24 -3.97
N GLY A 42 -23.57 1.10 -4.48
CA GLY A 42 -23.57 0.81 -5.92
C GLY A 42 -22.36 1.35 -6.67
N TRP A 43 -21.39 1.94 -5.99
CA TRP A 43 -20.16 2.43 -6.61
C TRP A 43 -19.33 1.31 -7.31
N GLU A 44 -19.53 0.07 -6.92
CA GLU A 44 -18.89 -1.11 -7.54
C GLU A 44 -19.48 -1.47 -8.92
N GLN A 45 -20.50 -0.77 -9.37
CA GLN A 45 -21.10 -0.95 -10.70
C GLN A 45 -20.34 -0.07 -11.71
N PHE A 46 -19.44 -0.68 -12.45
CA PHE A 46 -18.64 0.04 -13.45
C PHE A 46 -19.38 0.04 -14.80
N PRO A 47 -19.58 1.23 -15.45
CA PRO A 47 -20.21 1.29 -16.76
C PRO A 47 -19.41 0.50 -17.81
N ASP A 48 -20.09 -0.31 -18.65
CA ASP A 48 -19.45 -1.18 -19.63
C ASP A 48 -18.61 -0.41 -20.67
N GLU A 49 -19.02 0.81 -21.00
CA GLU A 49 -18.29 1.68 -21.93
C GLU A 49 -17.03 2.33 -21.34
N THR A 50 -16.73 2.16 -20.06
CA THR A 50 -15.53 2.72 -19.41
C THR A 50 -14.25 2.13 -20.01
N ASP A 51 -13.30 2.97 -20.40
CA ASP A 51 -11.99 2.54 -20.89
C ASP A 51 -11.00 2.31 -19.75
N PHE A 52 -11.06 3.14 -18.69
CA PHE A 52 -10.24 3.02 -17.49
C PHE A 52 -10.92 3.64 -16.27
N LEU A 53 -10.51 3.18 -15.08
CA LEU A 53 -10.96 3.72 -13.79
C LEU A 53 -9.99 4.79 -13.31
N ILE A 54 -10.50 5.85 -12.70
CA ILE A 54 -9.71 6.83 -11.97
C ILE A 54 -10.02 6.67 -10.49
N ILE A 55 -8.99 6.44 -9.68
CA ILE A 55 -9.14 6.36 -8.22
C ILE A 55 -8.59 7.65 -7.60
N ALA A 56 -9.46 8.49 -7.07
CA ALA A 56 -9.08 9.66 -6.29
C ALA A 56 -9.18 9.35 -4.79
N GLY A 57 -8.04 9.08 -4.16
CA GLY A 57 -7.94 8.66 -2.76
C GLY A 57 -6.54 8.18 -2.37
N GLY A 58 -6.39 7.63 -1.18
CA GLY A 58 -5.15 6.99 -0.71
C GLY A 58 -5.14 5.48 -0.92
N ASP A 59 -4.11 4.82 -0.40
CA ASP A 59 -3.85 3.38 -0.55
C ASP A 59 -5.04 2.51 -0.11
N GLY A 60 -5.70 2.82 0.99
CA GLY A 60 -6.93 2.14 1.44
C GLY A 60 -8.11 2.27 0.44
N THR A 61 -8.17 3.38 -0.33
CA THR A 61 -9.16 3.54 -1.43
C THR A 61 -8.80 2.63 -2.59
N VAL A 62 -7.53 2.58 -2.96
CA VAL A 62 -7.02 1.68 -4.02
C VAL A 62 -7.32 0.23 -3.66
N ARG A 63 -7.02 -0.18 -2.42
CA ARG A 63 -7.32 -1.52 -1.91
C ARG A 63 -8.80 -1.86 -1.98
N ARG A 64 -9.67 -0.93 -1.62
CA ARG A 64 -11.13 -1.12 -1.67
C ARG A 64 -11.63 -1.33 -3.10
N VAL A 65 -11.12 -0.57 -4.07
CA VAL A 65 -11.46 -0.71 -5.48
C VAL A 65 -10.90 -2.03 -6.04
N ALA A 66 -9.64 -2.35 -5.74
CA ALA A 66 -9.02 -3.63 -6.14
C ALA A 66 -9.86 -4.83 -5.65
N LYS A 67 -10.34 -4.78 -4.39
CA LYS A 67 -11.23 -5.81 -3.84
C LYS A 67 -12.53 -5.97 -4.64
N ALA A 68 -13.08 -4.90 -5.18
CA ALA A 68 -14.26 -4.96 -6.03
C ALA A 68 -13.92 -5.55 -7.41
N LEU A 69 -12.78 -5.16 -7.99
CA LEU A 69 -12.31 -5.71 -9.27
C LEU A 69 -12.01 -7.21 -9.18
N MET A 70 -11.37 -7.67 -8.11
CA MET A 70 -11.06 -9.10 -7.89
C MET A 70 -12.29 -9.99 -7.71
N LYS A 71 -13.47 -9.43 -7.43
CA LYS A 71 -14.72 -10.19 -7.38
C LYS A 71 -15.32 -10.44 -8.75
N ARG A 72 -14.84 -9.75 -9.77
CA ARG A 72 -15.34 -9.88 -11.14
C ARG A 72 -14.90 -11.22 -11.74
N THR A 73 -15.69 -11.75 -12.64
CA THR A 73 -15.40 -13.00 -13.34
C THR A 73 -14.41 -12.77 -14.47
N LEU A 74 -13.75 -13.83 -14.94
CA LEU A 74 -12.79 -13.77 -16.06
C LEU A 74 -13.43 -13.28 -17.38
N LEU A 75 -14.75 -13.36 -17.52
CA LEU A 75 -15.47 -12.89 -18.71
C LEU A 75 -15.83 -11.40 -18.64
N GLU A 76 -15.69 -10.78 -17.48
CA GLU A 76 -15.96 -9.36 -17.34
C GLU A 76 -14.76 -8.53 -17.76
N LYS A 77 -15.03 -7.34 -18.30
CA LYS A 77 -14.00 -6.40 -18.75
C LYS A 77 -13.05 -6.05 -17.60
N GLN A 78 -11.75 -6.20 -17.81
CA GLN A 78 -10.73 -5.65 -16.93
C GLN A 78 -10.52 -4.16 -17.22
N PHE A 79 -10.24 -3.38 -16.19
CA PHE A 79 -10.08 -1.94 -16.31
C PHE A 79 -8.68 -1.53 -15.85
N PRO A 80 -7.90 -0.87 -16.71
CA PRO A 80 -6.72 -0.15 -16.26
C PRO A 80 -7.08 0.91 -15.23
N ILE A 81 -6.20 1.16 -14.29
CA ILE A 81 -6.40 2.07 -13.15
C ILE A 81 -5.47 3.28 -13.30
N ALA A 82 -6.04 4.47 -13.26
CA ALA A 82 -5.32 5.72 -13.10
C ALA A 82 -5.44 6.18 -11.64
N LEU A 83 -4.35 6.66 -11.05
CA LEU A 83 -4.36 7.15 -9.66
C LEU A 83 -4.32 8.68 -9.61
N LEU A 84 -5.12 9.24 -8.71
CA LEU A 84 -4.97 10.58 -8.16
C LEU A 84 -4.70 10.43 -6.66
N PRO A 85 -3.42 10.50 -6.25
CA PRO A 85 -3.03 10.25 -4.87
C PRO A 85 -3.48 11.38 -3.94
N HIS A 86 -4.52 11.13 -3.15
CA HIS A 86 -5.08 12.05 -2.16
C HIS A 86 -5.05 11.49 -0.73
N GLY A 87 -4.22 10.49 -0.47
CA GLY A 87 -4.02 9.92 0.86
C GLY A 87 -2.87 10.57 1.62
N THR A 88 -2.62 10.09 2.84
CA THR A 88 -1.49 10.56 3.66
C THR A 88 -0.16 9.99 3.19
N ALA A 89 -0.08 8.68 2.95
CA ALA A 89 1.17 8.00 2.56
C ALA A 89 1.31 7.82 1.05
N ASN A 90 0.26 7.36 0.37
CA ASN A 90 0.24 7.10 -1.06
C ASN A 90 1.39 6.18 -1.53
N ASN A 91 1.70 5.14 -0.76
CA ASN A 91 2.84 4.23 -1.00
C ASN A 91 2.77 3.55 -2.37
N ILE A 92 1.55 3.17 -2.82
CA ILE A 92 1.32 2.57 -4.14
C ILE A 92 1.67 3.57 -5.24
N ALA A 93 1.17 4.80 -5.16
CA ALA A 93 1.45 5.84 -6.15
C ALA A 93 2.93 6.20 -6.19
N CYS A 94 3.58 6.34 -5.02
CA CYS A 94 5.03 6.58 -4.92
C CYS A 94 5.83 5.46 -5.58
N THR A 95 5.48 4.20 -5.34
CA THR A 95 6.16 3.03 -5.96
C THR A 95 5.98 3.00 -7.48
N LEU A 96 4.84 3.48 -7.99
CA LEU A 96 4.55 3.60 -9.42
C LEU A 96 5.09 4.90 -10.05
N ASN A 97 5.81 5.74 -9.29
CA ASN A 97 6.31 7.06 -9.71
C ASN A 97 5.18 7.99 -10.18
N ILE A 98 4.02 7.90 -9.54
CA ILE A 98 2.87 8.78 -9.79
C ILE A 98 2.88 9.86 -8.71
N ASP A 99 3.52 10.97 -9.02
CA ASP A 99 3.69 12.12 -8.12
C ASP A 99 3.52 13.45 -8.86
N GLY A 100 3.55 14.56 -8.12
CA GLY A 100 3.48 15.89 -8.66
C GLY A 100 2.09 16.51 -8.62
N LYS A 101 1.90 17.56 -9.43
CA LYS A 101 0.62 18.30 -9.47
C LYS A 101 -0.47 17.45 -10.11
N VAL A 102 -1.69 17.50 -9.57
CA VAL A 102 -2.85 16.76 -10.08
C VAL A 102 -3.09 17.01 -11.57
N SER A 103 -2.90 18.27 -12.04
CA SER A 103 -2.98 18.62 -13.46
C SER A 103 -1.99 17.81 -14.33
N ASP A 104 -0.77 17.65 -13.86
CA ASP A 104 0.29 16.98 -14.60
C ASP A 104 0.04 15.47 -14.64
N ILE A 105 -0.44 14.89 -13.54
CA ILE A 105 -0.87 13.49 -13.46
C ILE A 105 -2.01 13.23 -14.46
N VAL A 106 -3.05 14.06 -14.46
CA VAL A 106 -4.20 13.90 -15.38
C VAL A 106 -3.77 14.03 -16.85
N HIS A 107 -2.87 14.98 -17.16
CA HIS A 107 -2.32 15.13 -18.51
C HIS A 107 -1.49 13.91 -18.95
N SER A 108 -0.75 13.29 -18.04
CA SER A 108 0.07 12.11 -18.35
C SER A 108 -0.75 10.91 -18.85
N TRP A 109 -2.04 10.83 -18.53
CA TRP A 109 -2.91 9.73 -19.00
C TRP A 109 -3.17 9.75 -20.51
N GLN A 110 -2.85 10.84 -21.21
CA GLN A 110 -2.91 10.90 -22.68
C GLN A 110 -1.75 10.14 -23.34
N ASP A 111 -0.57 10.17 -22.70
CA ASP A 111 0.64 9.48 -23.14
C ASP A 111 1.20 8.64 -21.98
N ASN A 112 0.53 7.54 -21.70
CA ASN A 112 0.83 6.63 -20.59
C ASN A 112 1.39 5.31 -21.11
N ILE A 113 1.95 4.54 -20.17
CA ILE A 113 2.18 3.11 -20.34
C ILE A 113 1.32 2.34 -19.33
N LEU A 114 0.94 1.12 -19.71
CA LEU A 114 0.32 0.18 -18.79
C LEU A 114 1.43 -0.55 -18.03
N ARG A 115 1.37 -0.51 -16.70
CA ARG A 115 2.24 -1.27 -15.82
C ARG A 115 1.41 -2.30 -15.06
N LYS A 116 1.82 -3.53 -15.11
CA LYS A 116 1.22 -4.60 -14.33
C LYS A 116 1.51 -4.38 -12.84
N PHE A 117 0.67 -4.99 -12.02
CA PHE A 117 0.80 -4.88 -10.57
C PHE A 117 0.38 -6.21 -9.94
N ASP A 118 1.31 -6.80 -9.23
CA ASP A 118 1.15 -8.07 -8.55
C ASP A 118 0.31 -7.90 -7.28
N ILE A 119 -0.32 -8.97 -6.84
CA ILE A 119 -1.09 -9.01 -5.60
C ILE A 119 -0.60 -10.19 -4.75
N GLY A 120 -0.46 -9.96 -3.46
CA GLY A 120 -0.17 -11.04 -2.52
C GLY A 120 -1.44 -11.74 -2.07
N LYS A 121 -1.60 -13.01 -2.40
CA LYS A 121 -2.66 -13.87 -1.86
C LYS A 121 -2.17 -14.49 -0.55
N ILE A 122 -2.99 -14.42 0.50
CA ILE A 122 -2.68 -14.98 1.81
C ILE A 122 -3.68 -16.07 2.16
N GLU A 123 -3.20 -17.26 2.49
CA GLU A 123 -3.97 -18.34 3.08
C GLU A 123 -3.61 -18.50 4.56
N GLY A 124 -4.56 -19.02 5.37
CA GLY A 124 -4.39 -19.21 6.82
C GLY A 124 -5.37 -18.41 7.68
N PHE A 125 -6.10 -17.44 7.10
CA PHE A 125 -7.13 -16.67 7.83
C PHE A 125 -8.55 -17.22 7.71
N GLY A 126 -8.73 -18.40 7.12
CA GLY A 126 -10.05 -19.02 6.91
C GLY A 126 -10.93 -18.33 5.86
N LYS A 127 -10.43 -17.31 5.18
CA LYS A 127 -11.04 -16.59 4.06
C LYS A 127 -9.96 -16.12 3.11
N ASN A 128 -10.34 -15.80 1.88
CA ASN A 128 -9.40 -15.20 0.93
C ASN A 128 -9.01 -13.80 1.41
N VAL A 129 -7.73 -13.62 1.69
CA VAL A 129 -7.12 -12.34 2.06
C VAL A 129 -6.05 -12.02 1.04
N PHE A 130 -5.92 -10.76 0.69
CA PHE A 130 -4.88 -10.30 -0.23
C PHE A 130 -4.31 -8.97 0.27
N PHE A 131 -3.12 -8.62 -0.21
CA PHE A 131 -2.51 -7.31 -0.01
C PHE A 131 -2.04 -6.70 -1.33
N LEU A 132 -1.95 -5.39 -1.35
CA LEU A 132 -1.38 -4.58 -2.42
C LEU A 132 -0.02 -4.01 -2.02
N GLU A 133 0.10 -3.53 -0.79
CA GLU A 133 1.33 -2.93 -0.25
C GLU A 133 2.18 -3.96 0.47
N GLY A 134 1.60 -4.66 1.44
CA GLY A 134 2.34 -5.64 2.22
C GLY A 134 1.51 -6.41 3.25
N PHE A 135 2.15 -7.47 3.74
CA PHE A 135 1.73 -8.26 4.90
C PHE A 135 2.84 -8.24 5.93
N GLY A 136 2.51 -7.93 7.18
CA GLY A 136 3.52 -7.82 8.20
C GLY A 136 3.14 -8.25 9.59
N CYS A 137 4.19 -8.54 10.35
CA CYS A 137 4.15 -8.94 11.74
C CYS A 137 5.07 -8.06 12.57
N GLY A 138 4.64 -7.69 13.78
CA GLY A 138 5.50 -6.97 14.73
C GLY A 138 5.07 -5.53 14.99
N ILE A 139 5.95 -4.57 14.73
CA ILE A 139 5.77 -3.17 15.18
C ILE A 139 4.67 -2.40 14.47
N PHE A 140 4.45 -2.60 13.14
CA PHE A 140 3.45 -1.82 12.40
C PHE A 140 2.01 -2.02 12.86
N PRO A 141 1.53 -3.23 13.19
CA PRO A 141 0.18 -3.39 13.76
C PRO A 141 -0.01 -2.63 15.07
N ARG A 142 1.05 -2.45 15.86
CA ARG A 142 1.00 -1.59 17.06
C ARG A 142 0.91 -0.12 16.71
N LEU A 143 1.64 0.31 15.69
CA LEU A 143 1.53 1.67 15.17
C LEU A 143 0.10 1.96 14.74
N ILE A 144 -0.52 1.12 13.92
CA ILE A 144 -1.91 1.27 13.48
C ILE A 144 -2.84 1.43 14.68
N LYS A 145 -2.71 0.56 15.70
CA LYS A 145 -3.53 0.61 16.92
C LYS A 145 -3.37 1.89 17.73
N VAL A 146 -2.18 2.47 17.75
CA VAL A 146 -1.91 3.72 18.48
C VAL A 146 -2.46 4.90 17.70
N MET A 147 -2.20 4.93 16.37
CA MET A 147 -2.66 6.02 15.50
C MET A 147 -4.19 6.11 15.41
N GLU A 148 -4.93 4.99 15.50
CA GLU A 148 -6.40 4.98 15.59
C GLU A 148 -6.96 5.80 16.76
N LYS A 149 -6.14 6.10 17.77
CA LYS A 149 -6.54 6.82 18.99
C LYS A 149 -6.06 8.26 19.03
N ILE A 150 -5.22 8.64 18.11
CA ILE A 150 -4.67 9.99 18.01
C ILE A 150 -5.60 10.82 17.13
N ASP A 151 -6.16 11.89 17.69
CA ASP A 151 -6.92 12.88 16.94
C ASP A 151 -5.90 13.82 16.26
N ASN A 152 -5.75 13.66 14.97
CA ASN A 152 -4.87 14.47 14.13
C ASN A 152 -5.57 14.91 12.82
N ASP A 153 -6.90 15.00 12.82
CA ASP A 153 -7.69 15.34 11.63
C ASP A 153 -7.39 16.76 11.11
N SER A 154 -6.97 17.66 11.99
CA SER A 154 -6.57 19.04 11.64
C SER A 154 -5.13 19.17 11.18
N ASP A 155 -4.28 18.13 11.34
CA ASP A 155 -2.88 18.17 11.00
C ASP A 155 -2.67 18.06 9.48
N SER A 156 -1.62 18.73 8.98
CA SER A 156 -1.16 18.53 7.60
C SER A 156 -0.67 17.08 7.38
N VAL A 157 -0.59 16.66 6.13
CA VAL A 157 -0.07 15.34 5.75
C VAL A 157 1.35 15.13 6.31
N GLU A 158 2.20 16.16 6.24
CA GLU A 158 3.57 16.09 6.76
C GLU A 158 3.61 15.89 8.28
N GLU A 159 2.77 16.61 9.02
CA GLU A 159 2.63 16.47 10.47
C GLU A 159 2.12 15.08 10.86
N LYS A 160 1.13 14.55 10.14
CA LYS A 160 0.62 13.18 10.35
C LYS A 160 1.71 12.12 10.16
N ILE A 161 2.51 12.25 9.11
CA ILE A 161 3.65 11.34 8.85
C ILE A 161 4.70 11.45 9.95
N LYS A 162 5.04 12.68 10.37
CA LYS A 162 6.02 12.91 11.44
C LYS A 162 5.54 12.34 12.77
N THR A 163 4.27 12.54 13.12
CA THR A 163 3.64 11.97 14.32
C THR A 163 3.69 10.43 14.28
N ALA A 164 3.30 9.83 13.16
CA ALA A 164 3.35 8.38 13.00
C ALA A 164 4.77 7.81 13.12
N ARG A 165 5.78 8.49 12.57
CA ARG A 165 7.20 8.11 12.74
C ARG A 165 7.67 8.21 14.18
N SER A 166 7.25 9.26 14.91
CA SER A 166 7.60 9.44 16.33
C SER A 166 6.97 8.34 17.19
N VAL A 167 5.70 8.02 16.97
CA VAL A 167 5.02 6.92 17.65
C VAL A 167 5.69 5.58 17.35
N LEU A 168 6.07 5.34 16.09
CA LEU A 168 6.77 4.12 15.72
C LEU A 168 8.15 4.01 16.41
N TYR A 169 8.88 5.12 16.52
CA TYR A 169 10.14 5.18 17.27
C TYR A 169 9.95 4.72 18.72
N ASP A 170 8.94 5.25 19.44
CA ASP A 170 8.65 4.87 20.82
C ASP A 170 8.25 3.38 20.92
N ILE A 171 7.48 2.88 19.96
CA ILE A 171 7.13 1.46 19.90
C ILE A 171 8.40 0.61 19.74
N VAL A 172 9.29 0.96 18.82
CA VAL A 172 10.53 0.22 18.57
C VAL A 172 11.40 0.13 19.83
N LEU A 173 11.50 1.19 20.63
CA LEU A 173 12.32 1.19 21.84
C LEU A 173 11.87 0.16 22.90
N THR A 174 10.60 -0.24 22.88
CA THR A 174 9.99 -1.08 23.92
C THR A 174 9.43 -2.41 23.39
N TYR A 175 9.51 -2.64 22.07
CA TYR A 175 8.95 -3.86 21.49
C TYR A 175 9.83 -5.08 21.80
N GLU A 176 9.22 -6.12 22.37
CA GLU A 176 9.86 -7.40 22.59
C GLU A 176 9.83 -8.23 21.29
N ALA A 177 11.00 -8.63 20.81
CA ALA A 177 11.10 -9.45 19.62
C ALA A 177 10.39 -10.81 19.78
N GLN A 178 9.71 -11.22 18.73
CA GLN A 178 8.93 -12.46 18.71
C GLN A 178 9.60 -13.51 17.83
N THR A 179 9.44 -14.78 18.19
CA THR A 179 9.91 -15.88 17.37
C THR A 179 9.08 -15.95 16.07
N CYS A 180 9.78 -16.05 14.96
CA CYS A 180 9.19 -16.26 13.65
C CYS A 180 9.96 -17.34 12.89
N SER A 181 9.23 -18.27 12.28
CA SER A 181 9.75 -19.19 11.27
C SER A 181 9.30 -18.68 9.90
N ILE A 182 10.23 -18.50 8.99
CA ILE A 182 10.00 -18.02 7.63
C ILE A 182 10.65 -19.01 6.68
N VAL A 183 9.88 -19.48 5.70
CA VAL A 183 10.41 -20.25 4.56
C VAL A 183 10.09 -19.46 3.30
N ALA A 184 11.14 -19.00 2.61
CA ALA A 184 11.07 -18.21 1.38
C ALA A 184 11.61 -19.05 0.23
N ASP A 185 10.76 -19.45 -0.72
CA ASP A 185 11.10 -20.36 -1.82
C ASP A 185 11.92 -21.58 -1.38
N GLY A 186 11.55 -22.18 -0.24
CA GLY A 186 12.19 -23.36 0.34
C GLY A 186 13.44 -23.09 1.19
N VAL A 187 13.87 -21.83 1.34
CA VAL A 187 14.99 -21.43 2.19
C VAL A 187 14.48 -20.91 3.53
N GLU A 188 15.01 -21.47 4.64
CA GLU A 188 14.61 -21.09 5.99
C GLU A 188 15.36 -19.84 6.49
N HIS A 189 14.58 -18.88 7.07
CA HIS A 189 15.06 -17.64 7.67
C HIS A 189 14.38 -17.43 9.03
N SER A 190 14.56 -18.39 9.94
CA SER A 190 13.90 -18.36 11.26
C SER A 190 14.73 -17.60 12.29
N GLY A 191 14.06 -16.93 13.25
CA GLY A 191 14.73 -16.17 14.29
C GLY A 191 13.80 -15.40 15.21
N LYS A 192 14.37 -14.44 15.96
CA LYS A 192 13.60 -13.47 16.74
C LYS A 192 13.64 -12.11 16.04
N TYR A 193 12.44 -11.56 15.78
CA TYR A 193 12.28 -10.34 15.00
C TYR A 193 11.37 -9.33 15.72
N ILE A 194 11.68 -8.06 15.58
CA ILE A 194 10.74 -6.98 15.94
C ILE A 194 9.81 -6.67 14.77
N MET A 195 10.23 -7.00 13.53
CA MET A 195 9.44 -6.81 12.31
C MET A 195 9.80 -7.86 11.27
N VAL A 196 8.78 -8.43 10.67
CA VAL A 196 8.81 -9.21 9.43
C VAL A 196 7.79 -8.60 8.49
N GLU A 197 8.21 -8.11 7.33
CA GLU A 197 7.35 -7.42 6.38
C GLU A 197 7.55 -7.97 4.98
N VAL A 198 6.50 -8.53 4.39
CA VAL A 198 6.45 -8.98 2.98
C VAL A 198 5.89 -7.83 2.16
N MET A 199 6.73 -7.20 1.37
CA MET A 199 6.43 -5.95 0.68
C MET A 199 6.32 -6.15 -0.84
N ASN A 200 5.29 -5.55 -1.42
CA ASN A 200 5.09 -5.39 -2.85
C ASN A 200 5.43 -3.97 -3.31
N THR A 201 5.41 -3.02 -2.38
CA THR A 201 5.75 -1.62 -2.61
C THR A 201 7.09 -1.27 -1.95
N GLN A 202 7.75 -0.22 -2.44
CA GLN A 202 9.05 0.22 -1.88
C GLN A 202 8.93 0.79 -0.47
N SER A 203 7.78 1.40 -0.17
CA SER A 203 7.51 2.03 1.12
C SER A 203 6.28 1.44 1.76
N ILE A 204 6.23 1.49 3.10
CA ILE A 204 5.09 1.07 3.90
C ILE A 204 4.88 2.00 5.10
N GLY A 205 3.67 1.99 5.66
CA GLY A 205 3.31 2.81 6.81
C GLY A 205 3.52 4.31 6.55
N PRO A 206 4.19 5.06 7.44
CA PRO A 206 4.40 6.49 7.29
C PRO A 206 5.54 6.82 6.30
N ASN A 207 5.43 6.36 5.05
CA ASN A 207 6.43 6.54 3.98
C ASN A 207 7.84 6.09 4.39
N LEU A 208 7.95 4.91 4.98
CA LEU A 208 9.24 4.29 5.26
C LEU A 208 9.67 3.44 4.07
N ASN A 209 10.66 3.91 3.34
CA ASN A 209 11.26 3.19 2.21
C ASN A 209 12.19 2.08 2.74
N LEU A 210 11.63 0.89 2.95
CA LEU A 210 12.31 -0.26 3.53
C LEU A 210 12.79 -1.26 2.46
N ALA A 211 12.09 -1.35 1.34
CA ALA A 211 12.38 -2.24 0.21
C ALA A 211 12.66 -1.41 -1.05
N LYS A 212 13.81 -0.76 -1.12
CA LYS A 212 14.16 0.20 -2.20
C LYS A 212 14.10 -0.41 -3.60
N THR A 213 14.25 -1.71 -3.71
CA THR A 213 14.27 -2.47 -4.98
C THR A 213 12.98 -3.20 -5.27
N ALA A 214 11.95 -3.05 -4.43
CA ALA A 214 10.67 -3.66 -4.67
C ALA A 214 10.05 -3.13 -5.97
N ASP A 215 9.63 -4.08 -6.80
CA ASP A 215 8.99 -3.83 -8.09
C ASP A 215 7.68 -4.65 -8.15
N PRO A 216 6.51 -4.00 -8.11
CA PRO A 216 5.24 -4.73 -8.09
C PRO A 216 4.88 -5.41 -9.43
N ASP A 217 5.81 -5.50 -10.38
CA ASP A 217 5.64 -6.13 -11.70
C ASP A 217 6.73 -7.20 -11.97
N ASP A 218 7.53 -7.59 -10.96
CA ASP A 218 8.62 -8.58 -11.15
C ASP A 218 8.24 -10.02 -10.78
N GLY A 219 7.04 -10.23 -10.24
CA GLY A 219 6.52 -11.54 -9.83
C GLY A 219 7.14 -12.07 -8.54
N GLU A 220 7.71 -11.19 -7.70
CA GLU A 220 8.32 -11.52 -6.41
C GLU A 220 7.92 -10.51 -5.34
N PHE A 221 8.08 -10.87 -4.07
CA PHE A 221 7.96 -9.93 -2.95
C PHE A 221 9.31 -9.74 -2.27
N ASP A 222 9.51 -8.54 -1.75
CA ASP A 222 10.66 -8.20 -0.91
C ASP A 222 10.30 -8.43 0.57
N ILE A 223 10.95 -9.41 1.21
CA ILE A 223 10.76 -9.70 2.63
C ILE A 223 11.80 -8.91 3.42
N VAL A 224 11.35 -7.89 4.15
CA VAL A 224 12.22 -7.07 5.01
C VAL A 224 12.20 -7.64 6.43
N LEU A 225 13.38 -7.94 6.96
CA LEU A 225 13.58 -8.54 8.28
C LEU A 225 14.33 -7.58 9.20
N ILE A 226 13.74 -7.26 10.35
CA ILE A 226 14.42 -6.52 11.43
C ILE A 226 14.57 -7.46 12.63
N PRO A 227 15.72 -8.16 12.74
CA PRO A 227 15.98 -9.04 13.87
C PRO A 227 16.21 -8.23 15.16
N GLU A 228 16.07 -8.89 16.31
CA GLU A 228 16.23 -8.33 17.65
C GLU A 228 17.52 -7.52 17.82
N ASN A 229 18.65 -8.03 17.30
CA ASN A 229 19.94 -7.37 17.39
C ASN A 229 20.06 -6.08 16.52
N ASN A 230 19.13 -5.84 15.60
CA ASN A 230 19.08 -4.63 14.78
C ASN A 230 18.07 -3.59 15.29
N GLN A 231 17.39 -3.84 16.42
CA GLN A 231 16.39 -2.93 17.00
C GLN A 231 16.94 -1.53 17.24
N LYS A 232 18.16 -1.43 17.80
CA LYS A 232 18.83 -0.14 18.02
C LYS A 232 19.12 0.60 16.72
N LYS A 233 19.65 -0.11 15.71
CA LYS A 233 19.91 0.50 14.40
C LYS A 233 18.65 0.99 13.72
N PHE A 234 17.54 0.25 13.87
CA PHE A 234 16.26 0.66 13.32
C PHE A 234 15.69 1.89 14.05
N SER A 235 15.84 1.99 15.37
CA SER A 235 15.47 3.20 16.11
C SER A 235 16.28 4.43 15.68
N GLU A 236 17.59 4.28 15.45
CA GLU A 236 18.45 5.35 14.92
C GLU A 236 18.02 5.80 13.52
N PHE A 237 17.67 4.85 12.62
CA PHE A 237 17.10 5.15 11.32
C PHE A 237 15.81 5.98 11.44
N LEU A 238 14.86 5.57 12.29
CA LEU A 238 13.61 6.33 12.49
C LEU A 238 13.87 7.73 13.02
N LEU A 239 14.80 7.88 13.97
CA LEU A 239 15.16 9.20 14.52
C LEU A 239 15.76 10.11 13.44
N ASN A 240 16.58 9.59 12.55
CA ASN A 240 17.11 10.34 11.41
C ASN A 240 15.98 10.78 10.47
N ARG A 241 15.03 9.89 10.14
CA ARG A 241 13.86 10.24 9.30
C ARG A 241 12.95 11.28 9.95
N ILE A 242 12.75 11.25 11.27
CA ILE A 242 11.98 12.26 12.02
C ILE A 242 12.67 13.63 11.92
N ASN A 243 13.98 13.66 11.96
CA ASN A 243 14.79 14.88 11.88
C ASN A 243 15.08 15.36 10.43
N GLY A 244 14.44 14.76 9.42
CA GLY A 244 14.63 15.12 8.03
C GLY A 244 16.01 14.78 7.46
N LYS A 245 16.75 13.87 8.11
CA LYS A 245 18.04 13.40 7.62
C LYS A 245 17.83 12.17 6.74
N ASP A 246 18.52 12.15 5.60
CA ASP A 246 18.64 10.93 4.81
C ASP A 246 19.52 9.93 5.52
N ASP A 247 19.06 8.69 5.59
CA ASP A 247 19.79 7.57 6.15
C ASP A 247 20.02 6.52 5.05
N ASN A 248 21.28 6.12 4.89
CA ASN A 248 21.68 5.07 3.95
C ASN A 248 21.58 3.67 4.57
N PHE A 249 20.85 3.52 5.67
CA PHE A 249 20.66 2.20 6.27
C PHE A 249 19.98 1.26 5.27
N THR A 250 20.58 0.12 5.06
CA THR A 250 20.03 -0.98 4.24
C THR A 250 19.50 -2.08 5.14
N PHE A 251 18.30 -2.49 4.88
CA PHE A 251 17.66 -3.61 5.58
C PHE A 251 18.03 -4.92 4.89
N THR A 252 18.06 -6.01 5.66
CA THR A 252 18.13 -7.35 5.07
C THR A 252 16.83 -7.59 4.31
N THR A 253 16.93 -7.77 3.00
CA THR A 253 15.79 -8.01 2.12
C THR A 253 16.00 -9.32 1.38
N ILE A 254 14.98 -10.14 1.30
CA ILE A 254 14.96 -11.43 0.60
C ILE A 254 13.84 -11.36 -0.43
N LYS A 255 14.10 -11.74 -1.68
CA LYS A 255 13.07 -11.87 -2.71
C LYS A 255 12.53 -13.29 -2.74
N ALA A 256 11.21 -13.44 -2.84
CA ALA A 256 10.55 -14.73 -2.95
C ALA A 256 9.16 -14.64 -3.58
N LYS A 257 8.71 -15.77 -4.16
CA LYS A 257 7.37 -15.95 -4.75
C LYS A 257 6.41 -16.68 -3.82
N ASN A 258 6.94 -17.67 -3.08
CA ASN A 258 6.19 -18.50 -2.16
C ASN A 258 6.78 -18.35 -0.77
N ILE A 259 5.97 -17.91 0.17
CA ILE A 259 6.45 -17.56 1.50
C ILE A 259 5.55 -18.24 2.54
N GLU A 260 6.14 -18.99 3.46
CA GLU A 260 5.45 -19.52 4.63
C GLU A 260 5.94 -18.78 5.87
N ILE A 261 5.02 -18.28 6.70
CA ILE A 261 5.35 -17.57 7.92
C ILE A 261 4.59 -18.18 9.10
N THR A 262 5.34 -18.54 10.14
CA THR A 262 4.77 -18.89 11.45
C THR A 262 5.23 -17.85 12.48
N TRP A 263 4.30 -17.00 12.94
CA TRP A 263 4.53 -15.91 13.87
C TRP A 263 3.98 -16.24 15.26
N GLN A 264 4.80 -16.18 16.30
CA GLN A 264 4.40 -16.47 17.67
C GLN A 264 3.73 -15.30 18.39
N GLY A 265 3.86 -14.09 17.86
CA GLY A 265 3.22 -12.88 18.40
C GLY A 265 1.76 -12.73 17.96
N LYS A 266 1.14 -11.62 18.39
CA LYS A 266 -0.27 -11.29 18.09
C LYS A 266 -0.43 -10.10 17.14
N ASP A 267 0.66 -9.41 16.88
CA ASP A 267 0.65 -8.16 16.11
C ASP A 267 0.85 -8.48 14.64
N VAL A 268 -0.22 -8.42 13.86
CA VAL A 268 -0.27 -8.75 12.43
C VAL A 268 -1.11 -7.71 11.68
N HIS A 269 -0.70 -7.36 10.46
CA HIS A 269 -1.48 -6.50 9.56
C HIS A 269 -1.45 -6.98 8.12
N VAL A 270 -2.38 -6.49 7.34
CA VAL A 270 -2.48 -6.65 5.89
C VAL A 270 -2.79 -5.27 5.31
N ASP A 271 -1.87 -4.70 4.54
CA ASP A 271 -1.91 -3.29 4.14
C ASP A 271 -2.08 -2.37 5.39
N ASP A 272 -3.10 -1.54 5.42
CA ASP A 272 -3.44 -0.65 6.54
C ASP A 272 -4.35 -1.28 7.61
N GLU A 273 -4.77 -2.55 7.44
CA GLU A 273 -5.70 -3.22 8.34
C GLU A 273 -4.99 -4.13 9.34
N LYS A 274 -5.17 -3.86 10.64
CA LYS A 274 -4.72 -4.76 11.70
C LYS A 274 -5.59 -6.02 11.75
N ILE A 275 -4.95 -7.19 11.78
CA ILE A 275 -5.62 -8.47 11.94
C ILE A 275 -5.53 -8.93 13.41
N LYS A 276 -6.67 -9.27 13.99
CA LYS A 276 -6.69 -9.87 15.33
C LYS A 276 -6.36 -11.34 15.24
N THR A 277 -5.35 -11.77 16.00
CA THR A 277 -4.97 -13.17 16.15
C THR A 277 -4.96 -13.54 17.62
N ASP A 278 -5.61 -14.64 17.99
CA ASP A 278 -5.64 -15.17 19.36
C ASP A 278 -4.64 -16.30 19.57
N LYS A 279 -4.03 -16.79 18.49
CA LYS A 279 -3.10 -17.93 18.45
C LYS A 279 -1.88 -17.55 17.63
N PRO A 280 -0.78 -18.30 17.75
CA PRO A 280 0.30 -18.21 16.78
C PRO A 280 -0.25 -18.32 15.36
N LEU A 281 0.16 -17.41 14.50
CA LEU A 281 -0.31 -17.35 13.12
C LEU A 281 0.57 -18.23 12.24
N HIS A 282 -0.07 -19.04 11.40
CA HIS A 282 0.60 -19.71 10.28
C HIS A 282 -0.11 -19.30 9.00
N VAL A 283 0.64 -18.72 8.06
CA VAL A 283 0.14 -18.28 6.75
C VAL A 283 1.08 -18.73 5.64
N SER A 284 0.49 -18.98 4.48
CA SER A 284 1.21 -19.06 3.21
C SER A 284 0.84 -17.86 2.33
N ILE A 285 1.84 -17.32 1.63
CA ILE A 285 1.70 -16.16 0.75
C ILE A 285 2.20 -16.57 -0.63
N GLU A 286 1.40 -16.25 -1.64
CA GLU A 286 1.65 -16.53 -3.04
C GLU A 286 1.49 -15.25 -3.87
N VAL A 287 2.39 -15.03 -4.82
CA VAL A 287 2.25 -13.95 -5.80
C VAL A 287 1.18 -14.30 -6.81
N LEU A 288 0.23 -13.37 -7.04
CA LEU A 288 -0.68 -13.38 -8.19
C LEU A 288 -0.18 -12.33 -9.19
N PRO A 289 0.65 -12.72 -10.18
CA PRO A 289 1.36 -11.77 -11.02
C PRO A 289 0.42 -11.04 -11.98
N GLY A 290 0.66 -9.74 -12.14
CA GLY A 290 -0.02 -8.88 -13.12
C GLY A 290 -1.54 -8.83 -12.96
N THR A 291 -2.06 -9.00 -11.75
CA THR A 291 -3.51 -9.07 -11.49
C THR A 291 -4.21 -7.73 -11.72
N LEU A 292 -3.54 -6.62 -11.49
CA LEU A 292 -4.02 -5.28 -11.81
C LEU A 292 -3.11 -4.62 -12.86
N GLU A 293 -3.63 -3.59 -13.51
CA GLU A 293 -2.88 -2.76 -14.45
C GLU A 293 -3.07 -1.29 -14.11
N PHE A 294 -1.97 -0.54 -14.03
CA PHE A 294 -1.99 0.88 -13.76
C PHE A 294 -1.53 1.71 -14.96
N LEU A 295 -2.19 2.85 -15.17
CA LEU A 295 -1.72 3.88 -16.09
C LEU A 295 -0.62 4.67 -15.39
N VAL A 296 0.61 4.54 -15.85
CA VAL A 296 1.74 5.29 -15.29
C VAL A 296 2.32 6.25 -16.33
N PRO A 297 2.89 7.39 -15.92
CA PRO A 297 3.57 8.29 -16.83
C PRO A 297 4.69 7.56 -17.57
N LYS A 298 4.86 7.86 -18.87
CA LYS A 298 6.11 7.48 -19.54
C LYS A 298 7.25 8.20 -18.84
N ASN A 299 8.24 7.46 -18.35
CA ASN A 299 9.43 8.04 -17.79
C ASN A 299 10.02 9.05 -18.80
N LYS A 300 10.24 10.28 -18.31
CA LYS A 300 10.96 11.30 -19.06
C LYS A 300 12.43 10.99 -19.10
#